data_299a8ca59404be213c61ce3c1be0e2ea
#
_entry.id   299a8ca59404be213c61ce3c1be0e2ea
#
_cell.length_a   1.000
_cell.length_b   1.000
_cell.length_c   1.000
_cell.angle_alpha   90.00
_cell.angle_beta   90.00
_cell.angle_gamma   90.00
#
_symmetry.space_group_name_H-M   'P 1'
#
loop_
_entity.id
_entity.type
_entity.pdbx_description
1 polymer ?
#
loop_
_entity_poly.entity_id
_entity_poly.type
_entity_poly.pdbx_seq_one_letter_code
_entity_poly.pdbx_strand_id
1 'polypeptide(L)'
;YSENRGNRKTSTSIASGKFDKNKIKFKNIFRAEPPIQSGYHFGSRLVIKDNQLYASLGERGKGMIAQDSQKHPGSIIRLNLDGSIPNDNPHFEDKKNWLPEIYQIGVRNPQGMSFSPFDNKIYISNHGAKGGDWFGEVKKSENYGWKILGWGGTNYSGTKIGPKWKPGYTKAIKYWVPSIATSAISIYSGNEFSEWNGHALITSLKDMSLRKLDFKNKEEEDVIEEIIFKNKIGRLRDIQIQPETGKIFLLSSNSLWKMEKN
;
A
#
# COMPACT_ATOMS: atom_id res chain seq x y z
N TYR A 1 -11.77 -0.17 -7.29
CA TYR A 1 -11.81 0.51 -8.58
C TYR A 1 -11.90 2.02 -8.43
N SER A 2 -11.54 2.72 -9.51
CA SER A 2 -11.74 4.17 -9.61
C SER A 2 -13.17 4.44 -10.07
N GLU A 3 -14.00 5.02 -9.20
CA GLU A 3 -15.40 5.31 -9.49
C GLU A 3 -15.55 6.74 -10.06
N ASN A 4 -16.28 6.87 -11.16
CA ASN A 4 -16.72 8.17 -11.66
C ASN A 4 -17.91 8.65 -10.79
N ARG A 5 -17.77 9.81 -10.15
CA ARG A 5 -18.74 10.40 -9.23
C ARG A 5 -19.46 11.63 -9.82
N GLY A 6 -19.39 11.78 -11.15
CA GLY A 6 -19.95 12.94 -11.85
C GLY A 6 -19.09 14.22 -11.72
N ASN A 7 -19.38 15.23 -12.54
CA ASN A 7 -18.73 16.54 -12.53
C ASN A 7 -17.16 16.45 -12.55
N ARG A 8 -16.60 15.52 -13.32
CA ARG A 8 -15.16 15.22 -13.40
C ARG A 8 -14.54 14.78 -12.06
N LYS A 9 -15.35 14.44 -11.05
CA LYS A 9 -14.84 13.92 -9.77
C LYS A 9 -14.79 12.40 -9.79
N THR A 10 -13.79 11.87 -9.09
CA THR A 10 -13.55 10.43 -8.95
C THR A 10 -13.23 10.08 -7.51
N SER A 11 -13.53 8.85 -7.09
CA SER A 11 -13.11 8.31 -5.80
C SER A 11 -12.59 6.89 -5.95
N THR A 12 -11.88 6.41 -4.93
CA THR A 12 -11.61 4.98 -4.77
C THR A 12 -12.82 4.33 -4.13
N SER A 13 -13.31 3.25 -4.73
CA SER A 13 -14.47 2.52 -4.26
C SER A 13 -14.20 1.03 -4.24
N ILE A 14 -14.89 0.30 -3.37
CA ILE A 14 -14.75 -1.13 -3.19
C ILE A 14 -16.11 -1.79 -3.47
N ALA A 15 -16.08 -2.85 -4.28
CA ALA A 15 -17.24 -3.67 -4.55
C ALA A 15 -16.94 -5.13 -4.24
N SER A 16 -17.91 -5.81 -3.67
CA SER A 16 -17.92 -7.25 -3.48
C SER A 16 -18.80 -7.90 -4.54
N GLY A 17 -18.41 -9.08 -5.03
CA GLY A 17 -19.17 -9.79 -6.04
C GLY A 17 -19.08 -11.29 -5.85
N LYS A 18 -20.18 -11.97 -6.11
CA LYS A 18 -20.24 -13.44 -6.14
C LYS A 18 -20.14 -13.91 -7.58
N PHE A 19 -19.21 -14.84 -7.81
CA PHE A 19 -19.09 -15.51 -9.10
C PHE A 19 -20.20 -16.55 -9.23
N ASP A 20 -21.01 -16.42 -10.27
CA ASP A 20 -22.05 -17.39 -10.61
C ASP A 20 -21.93 -17.76 -12.08
N LYS A 21 -21.61 -19.03 -12.35
CA LYS A 21 -21.34 -19.58 -13.70
C LYS A 21 -20.26 -18.77 -14.41
N ASN A 22 -20.60 -17.90 -15.34
CA ASN A 22 -19.66 -17.07 -16.10
C ASN A 22 -19.91 -15.56 -15.88
N LYS A 23 -20.60 -15.19 -14.80
CA LYS A 23 -20.95 -13.80 -14.50
C LYS A 23 -20.62 -13.44 -13.05
N ILE A 24 -20.19 -12.19 -12.84
CA ILE A 24 -20.05 -11.61 -11.51
C ILE A 24 -21.00 -10.42 -11.43
N LYS A 25 -21.85 -10.40 -10.40
CA LYS A 25 -22.63 -9.21 -10.04
C LYS A 25 -21.94 -8.51 -8.87
N PHE A 26 -21.49 -7.29 -9.08
CA PHE A 26 -20.87 -6.50 -8.05
C PHE A 26 -21.88 -5.63 -7.30
N LYS A 27 -21.71 -5.58 -5.97
CA LYS A 27 -22.38 -4.64 -5.06
C LYS A 27 -21.31 -3.75 -4.43
N ASN A 28 -21.51 -2.44 -4.49
CA ASN A 28 -20.66 -1.50 -3.79
C ASN A 28 -20.79 -1.68 -2.28
N ILE A 29 -19.67 -1.82 -1.59
CA ILE A 29 -19.60 -1.95 -0.12
C ILE A 29 -18.91 -0.75 0.53
N PHE A 30 -18.17 0.06 -0.25
CA PHE A 30 -17.53 1.28 0.25
C PHE A 30 -17.29 2.30 -0.88
N ARG A 31 -17.40 3.58 -0.54
CA ARG A 31 -17.03 4.72 -1.39
C ARG A 31 -16.26 5.75 -0.60
N ALA A 32 -15.06 6.08 -1.07
CA ALA A 32 -14.26 7.13 -0.43
C ALA A 32 -14.88 8.52 -0.62
N GLU A 33 -14.98 9.27 0.46
CA GLU A 33 -15.46 10.65 0.49
C GLU A 33 -14.36 11.61 0.98
N PRO A 34 -14.32 12.84 0.47
CA PRO A 34 -15.10 13.34 -0.68
C PRO A 34 -14.53 12.84 -2.02
N PRO A 35 -15.35 12.77 -3.08
CA PRO A 35 -14.86 12.59 -4.43
C PRO A 35 -14.08 13.82 -4.89
N ILE A 36 -12.96 13.60 -5.61
CA ILE A 36 -11.99 14.64 -5.94
C ILE A 36 -11.80 14.71 -7.46
N GLN A 37 -11.74 15.92 -8.00
CA GLN A 37 -11.36 16.15 -9.39
C GLN A 37 -9.83 15.93 -9.54
N SER A 38 -9.45 14.68 -9.74
CA SER A 38 -8.07 14.26 -9.91
C SER A 38 -7.98 12.89 -10.56
N GLY A 39 -6.99 12.71 -11.43
CA GLY A 39 -6.60 11.41 -12.01
C GLY A 39 -5.44 10.74 -11.28
N TYR A 40 -5.00 11.26 -10.13
CA TYR A 40 -3.81 10.80 -9.43
C TYR A 40 -4.13 10.06 -8.13
N HIS A 41 -3.19 9.21 -7.70
CA HIS A 41 -3.04 8.66 -6.36
C HIS A 41 -4.32 8.00 -5.81
N PHE A 42 -4.76 6.92 -6.43
CA PHE A 42 -5.93 6.17 -5.98
C PHE A 42 -5.63 5.19 -4.84
N GLY A 43 -4.37 4.76 -4.69
CA GLY A 43 -4.01 3.65 -3.80
C GLY A 43 -4.53 2.33 -4.36
N SER A 44 -5.63 1.80 -3.77
CA SER A 44 -6.45 0.69 -4.29
C SER A 44 -5.85 -0.71 -4.08
N ARG A 45 -5.05 -0.94 -3.04
CA ARG A 45 -4.65 -2.29 -2.61
C ARG A 45 -5.58 -2.80 -1.52
N LEU A 46 -5.83 -4.10 -1.55
CA LEU A 46 -6.70 -4.83 -0.64
C LEU A 46 -5.93 -5.95 0.05
N VAL A 47 -6.17 -6.12 1.34
CA VAL A 47 -5.70 -7.28 2.11
C VAL A 47 -6.86 -7.75 3.01
N ILE A 48 -7.08 -9.05 3.06
CA ILE A 48 -8.01 -9.67 4.00
C ILE A 48 -7.19 -10.29 5.12
N LYS A 49 -7.53 -9.95 6.36
CA LYS A 49 -6.95 -10.49 7.58
C LYS A 49 -8.05 -10.63 8.63
N ASP A 50 -8.15 -11.79 9.27
CA ASP A 50 -9.12 -12.06 10.34
C ASP A 50 -10.58 -11.73 9.93
N ASN A 51 -10.99 -12.12 8.71
CA ASN A 51 -12.29 -11.80 8.10
C ASN A 51 -12.58 -10.29 7.98
N GLN A 52 -11.57 -9.45 8.02
CA GLN A 52 -11.68 -8.01 7.81
C GLN A 52 -10.90 -7.59 6.57
N LEU A 53 -11.44 -6.61 5.86
CA LEU A 53 -10.87 -6.03 4.66
C LEU A 53 -10.12 -4.75 5.01
N TYR A 54 -8.83 -4.71 4.71
CA TYR A 54 -8.02 -3.49 4.74
C TYR A 54 -7.85 -2.98 3.32
N ALA A 55 -8.01 -1.67 3.14
CA ALA A 55 -7.86 -1.05 1.83
C ALA A 55 -7.06 0.24 1.89
N SER A 56 -6.16 0.43 0.94
CA SER A 56 -5.35 1.64 0.84
C SER A 56 -6.00 2.69 -0.06
N LEU A 57 -6.05 3.93 0.41
CA LEU A 57 -6.61 5.09 -0.30
C LEU A 57 -5.52 6.15 -0.47
N GLY A 58 -5.27 6.54 -1.72
CA GLY A 58 -4.33 7.61 -2.01
C GLY A 58 -4.91 9.00 -1.77
N GLU A 59 -4.05 10.00 -1.60
CA GLU A 59 -4.44 11.38 -1.26
C GLU A 59 -4.90 12.22 -2.47
N ARG A 60 -5.03 11.61 -3.63
CA ARG A 60 -5.64 12.16 -4.85
C ARG A 60 -4.96 13.44 -5.36
N GLY A 61 -3.65 13.61 -5.11
CA GLY A 61 -2.89 14.80 -5.48
C GLY A 61 -3.18 16.05 -4.63
N LYS A 62 -3.87 15.87 -3.48
CA LYS A 62 -4.25 16.99 -2.59
C LYS A 62 -3.36 17.12 -1.34
N GLY A 63 -2.28 16.36 -1.28
CA GLY A 63 -1.23 16.44 -0.26
C GLY A 63 -1.76 16.42 1.17
N MET A 64 -2.06 17.59 1.73
CA MET A 64 -2.47 17.74 3.13
C MET A 64 -3.81 17.07 3.49
N ILE A 65 -4.63 16.66 2.53
CA ILE A 65 -5.85 15.90 2.80
C ILE A 65 -5.56 14.59 3.55
N ALA A 66 -4.35 14.04 3.39
CA ALA A 66 -3.90 12.86 4.11
C ALA A 66 -3.75 13.07 5.63
N GLN A 67 -3.81 14.30 6.11
CA GLN A 67 -3.81 14.66 7.54
C GLN A 67 -5.22 14.94 8.08
N ASP A 68 -6.24 14.92 7.22
CA ASP A 68 -7.62 15.19 7.58
C ASP A 68 -8.37 13.88 7.80
N SER A 69 -8.46 13.47 9.04
CA SER A 69 -9.14 12.23 9.45
C SER A 69 -10.68 12.25 9.28
N GLN A 70 -11.25 13.39 8.86
CA GLN A 70 -12.65 13.51 8.45
C GLN A 70 -12.84 13.25 6.94
N LYS A 71 -11.80 12.76 6.27
CA LYS A 71 -11.79 12.44 4.84
C LYS A 71 -11.04 11.15 4.59
N HIS A 72 -11.54 10.33 3.67
CA HIS A 72 -10.89 9.05 3.37
C HIS A 72 -9.59 9.14 2.55
N PRO A 73 -9.39 10.10 1.61
CA PRO A 73 -8.17 10.14 0.82
C PRO A 73 -6.91 10.31 1.67
N GLY A 74 -5.90 9.46 1.42
CA GLY A 74 -4.64 9.47 2.16
C GLY A 74 -4.66 8.61 3.44
N SER A 75 -5.51 7.58 3.47
CA SER A 75 -5.68 6.69 4.61
C SER A 75 -5.62 5.21 4.24
N ILE A 76 -5.55 4.37 5.26
CA ILE A 76 -5.90 2.96 5.22
C ILE A 76 -7.24 2.81 5.95
N ILE A 77 -8.20 2.16 5.33
CA ILE A 77 -9.49 1.85 5.95
C ILE A 77 -9.56 0.37 6.32
N ARG A 78 -10.42 0.06 7.30
CA ARG A 78 -10.75 -1.31 7.69
C ARG A 78 -12.27 -1.50 7.77
N LEU A 79 -12.75 -2.55 7.12
CA LEU A 79 -14.17 -2.92 7.05
C LEU A 79 -14.34 -4.42 7.33
N ASN A 80 -15.53 -4.81 7.73
CA ASN A 80 -15.96 -6.19 7.61
C ASN A 80 -16.17 -6.56 6.13
N LEU A 81 -16.20 -7.83 5.77
CA LEU A 81 -16.33 -8.26 4.36
C LEU A 81 -17.66 -7.87 3.71
N ASP A 82 -18.68 -7.58 4.50
CA ASP A 82 -19.99 -7.09 4.04
C ASP A 82 -20.05 -5.57 3.84
N GLY A 83 -18.97 -4.86 4.23
CA GLY A 83 -18.84 -3.41 4.18
C GLY A 83 -19.26 -2.70 5.47
N SER A 84 -19.72 -3.40 6.50
CA SER A 84 -19.97 -2.82 7.81
C SER A 84 -18.67 -2.46 8.52
N ILE A 85 -18.77 -1.61 9.55
CA ILE A 85 -17.60 -1.06 10.24
C ILE A 85 -17.31 -1.91 11.47
N PRO A 86 -16.05 -2.40 11.65
CA PRO A 86 -15.64 -3.05 12.89
C PRO A 86 -15.77 -2.12 14.10
N ASN A 87 -16.33 -2.61 15.21
CA ASN A 87 -16.59 -1.84 16.41
C ASN A 87 -15.33 -1.51 17.23
N ASP A 88 -14.20 -2.03 16.85
CA ASP A 88 -12.88 -1.75 17.41
C ASP A 88 -11.98 -0.94 16.45
N ASN A 89 -12.55 -0.24 15.47
CA ASN A 89 -11.82 0.76 14.69
C ASN A 89 -11.43 1.96 15.57
N PRO A 90 -10.37 2.72 15.21
CA PRO A 90 -9.89 3.85 16.01
C PRO A 90 -10.96 4.84 16.46
N HIS A 91 -11.95 5.11 15.61
CA HIS A 91 -13.10 5.96 15.94
C HIS A 91 -13.82 5.56 17.23
N PHE A 92 -13.98 4.27 17.48
CA PHE A 92 -14.71 3.77 18.64
C PHE A 92 -13.87 3.72 19.92
N GLU A 93 -12.57 3.93 19.83
CA GLU A 93 -11.62 3.89 20.94
C GLU A 93 -11.02 5.27 21.23
N ASP A 94 -9.86 5.56 20.64
CA ASP A 94 -9.01 6.71 20.97
C ASP A 94 -9.10 7.86 19.95
N LYS A 95 -9.68 7.64 18.77
CA LYS A 95 -9.77 8.62 17.67
C LYS A 95 -11.21 9.01 17.36
N LYS A 96 -11.98 9.45 18.36
CA LYS A 96 -13.41 9.81 18.24
C LYS A 96 -13.75 10.75 17.07
N ASN A 97 -12.76 11.56 16.64
CA ASN A 97 -12.92 12.51 15.53
C ASN A 97 -12.59 11.91 14.14
N TRP A 98 -12.11 10.66 14.06
CA TRP A 98 -11.84 10.03 12.78
C TRP A 98 -13.14 9.51 12.16
N LEU A 99 -13.18 9.43 10.82
CA LEU A 99 -14.25 8.67 10.16
C LEU A 99 -14.19 7.20 10.62
N PRO A 100 -15.35 6.55 10.82
CA PRO A 100 -15.42 5.22 11.43
C PRO A 100 -14.65 4.13 10.67
N GLU A 101 -14.50 4.28 9.36
CA GLU A 101 -13.79 3.34 8.50
C GLU A 101 -12.26 3.46 8.58
N ILE A 102 -11.76 4.62 9.01
CA ILE A 102 -10.32 4.91 8.99
C ILE A 102 -9.59 4.13 10.07
N TYR A 103 -8.54 3.42 9.64
CA TYR A 103 -7.65 2.65 10.50
C TYR A 103 -6.31 3.34 10.73
N GLN A 104 -5.76 4.01 9.69
CA GLN A 104 -4.49 4.74 9.70
C GLN A 104 -4.53 5.87 8.69
N ILE A 105 -3.84 6.99 8.96
CA ILE A 105 -3.77 8.16 8.08
C ILE A 105 -2.34 8.49 7.64
N GLY A 106 -2.20 9.52 6.81
CA GLY A 106 -0.90 10.10 6.47
C GLY A 106 -0.14 9.39 5.37
N VAL A 107 -0.83 8.68 4.47
CA VAL A 107 -0.23 8.05 3.30
C VAL A 107 -0.45 8.88 2.03
N ARG A 108 0.47 8.78 1.06
CA ARG A 108 0.36 9.52 -0.20
C ARG A 108 -0.34 8.71 -1.30
N ASN A 109 0.28 7.63 -1.71
CA ASN A 109 -0.22 6.76 -2.77
C ASN A 109 0.30 5.34 -2.56
N PRO A 110 -0.28 4.59 -1.62
CA PRO A 110 0.16 3.22 -1.36
C PRO A 110 -0.27 2.31 -2.50
N GLN A 111 0.69 1.65 -3.15
CA GLN A 111 0.45 0.74 -4.26
C GLN A 111 0.81 -0.72 -3.96
N GLY A 112 1.37 -1.01 -2.80
CA GLY A 112 1.60 -2.35 -2.31
C GLY A 112 1.04 -2.52 -0.91
N MET A 113 0.39 -3.64 -0.64
CA MET A 113 -0.05 -4.06 0.68
C MET A 113 -0.05 -5.58 0.75
N SER A 114 0.49 -6.15 1.81
CA SER A 114 0.60 -7.59 2.00
C SER A 114 0.43 -7.97 3.46
N PHE A 115 -0.25 -9.07 3.70
CA PHE A 115 -0.29 -9.74 4.99
C PHE A 115 0.96 -10.60 5.17
N SER A 116 1.49 -10.64 6.39
CA SER A 116 2.58 -11.50 6.82
C SER A 116 2.07 -12.57 7.79
N PRO A 117 2.13 -13.85 7.42
CA PRO A 117 1.73 -14.92 8.31
C PRO A 117 2.75 -15.19 9.44
N PHE A 118 3.97 -14.62 9.35
CA PHE A 118 5.05 -14.87 10.31
C PHE A 118 4.91 -14.04 11.60
N ASP A 119 4.34 -12.84 11.50
CA ASP A 119 4.16 -11.96 12.65
C ASP A 119 2.72 -11.40 12.74
N ASN A 120 1.81 -11.93 11.92
CA ASN A 120 0.39 -11.56 11.88
C ASN A 120 0.15 -10.06 11.63
N LYS A 121 0.99 -9.43 10.77
CA LYS A 121 0.93 -7.99 10.47
C LYS A 121 0.66 -7.71 9.00
N ILE A 122 0.21 -6.50 8.72
CA ILE A 122 0.05 -5.98 7.36
C ILE A 122 1.16 -4.98 7.07
N TYR A 123 1.80 -5.13 5.94
CA TYR A 123 2.83 -4.23 5.44
C TYR A 123 2.37 -3.48 4.21
N ILE A 124 2.93 -2.29 4.00
CA ILE A 124 2.53 -1.37 2.95
C ILE A 124 3.76 -0.74 2.30
N SER A 125 3.71 -0.53 0.98
CA SER A 125 4.64 0.33 0.26
C SER A 125 3.93 1.54 -0.31
N ASN A 126 4.56 2.70 -0.21
CA ASN A 126 3.95 3.98 -0.55
C ASN A 126 4.87 4.81 -1.44
N HIS A 127 4.29 5.41 -2.49
CA HIS A 127 5.01 6.36 -3.32
C HIS A 127 5.22 7.68 -2.61
N GLY A 128 6.48 8.12 -2.55
CA GLY A 128 6.85 9.51 -2.30
C GLY A 128 6.64 10.40 -3.54
N ALA A 129 7.32 11.55 -3.57
CA ALA A 129 7.34 12.42 -4.75
C ALA A 129 8.61 12.18 -5.58
N LYS A 130 9.56 13.13 -5.65
CA LYS A 130 10.87 12.94 -6.30
C LYS A 130 11.87 12.27 -5.35
N GLY A 131 11.44 11.23 -4.65
CA GLY A 131 12.11 10.52 -3.56
C GLY A 131 11.15 10.33 -2.38
N GLY A 132 11.59 9.54 -1.39
CA GLY A 132 10.79 9.28 -0.20
C GLY A 132 9.68 8.26 -0.43
N ASP A 133 9.82 7.35 -1.39
CA ASP A 133 9.08 6.09 -1.37
C ASP A 133 9.48 5.35 -0.11
N TRP A 134 8.53 4.63 0.50
CA TRP A 134 8.84 3.91 1.72
C TRP A 134 8.05 2.61 1.86
N PHE A 135 8.57 1.73 2.71
CA PHE A 135 7.98 0.49 3.18
C PHE A 135 7.79 0.57 4.70
N GLY A 136 6.66 0.10 5.20
CA GLY A 136 6.33 0.14 6.62
C GLY A 136 5.15 -0.75 6.99
N GLU A 137 4.82 -0.77 8.30
CA GLU A 137 3.74 -1.55 8.90
C GLU A 137 2.42 -0.75 8.93
N VAL A 138 1.29 -1.38 8.62
CA VAL A 138 -0.04 -0.79 8.85
C VAL A 138 -0.36 -0.91 10.35
N LYS A 139 -0.55 0.24 11.02
CA LYS A 139 -0.75 0.33 12.45
C LYS A 139 -2.02 1.10 12.80
N LYS A 140 -2.81 0.54 13.72
CA LYS A 140 -4.03 1.16 14.22
C LYS A 140 -3.75 2.51 14.85
N SER A 141 -4.60 3.51 14.57
CA SER A 141 -4.55 4.87 15.15
C SER A 141 -3.32 5.71 14.78
N GLU A 142 -2.46 5.24 13.87
CA GLU A 142 -1.16 5.83 13.54
C GLU A 142 -1.20 6.76 12.31
N ASN A 143 -0.13 7.56 12.13
CA ASN A 143 -0.02 8.57 11.08
C ASN A 143 1.39 8.58 10.47
N TYR A 144 1.52 8.27 9.18
CA TYR A 144 2.78 8.35 8.43
C TYR A 144 3.21 9.77 8.00
N GLY A 145 2.38 10.76 8.28
CA GLY A 145 2.75 12.18 8.19
C GLY A 145 2.78 12.81 6.80
N TRP A 146 2.28 12.16 5.75
CA TRP A 146 2.17 12.83 4.46
C TRP A 146 1.13 13.99 4.53
N LYS A 147 1.38 15.23 4.10
CA LYS A 147 2.54 15.82 3.40
C LYS A 147 3.39 16.70 4.34
N ILE A 148 3.41 16.39 5.64
CA ILE A 148 4.26 17.07 6.63
C ILE A 148 5.68 16.49 6.55
N LEU A 149 5.79 15.17 6.37
CA LEU A 149 7.06 14.46 6.22
C LEU A 149 7.35 14.20 4.73
N GLY A 150 8.59 14.34 4.34
CA GLY A 150 9.07 14.10 2.98
C GLY A 150 9.84 12.79 2.81
N TRP A 151 10.18 12.08 3.90
CA TRP A 151 11.00 10.87 3.89
C TRP A 151 12.30 11.03 3.08
N GLY A 152 12.92 12.24 3.16
CA GLY A 152 14.10 12.62 2.38
C GLY A 152 13.83 13.02 0.93
N GLY A 153 12.59 12.92 0.47
CA GLY A 153 12.18 13.32 -0.88
C GLY A 153 11.88 14.82 -1.00
N THR A 154 11.82 15.27 -2.25
CA THR A 154 11.45 16.63 -2.62
C THR A 154 10.20 16.64 -3.49
N ASN A 155 9.56 17.78 -3.64
CA ASN A 155 8.56 17.99 -4.68
C ASN A 155 9.22 17.85 -6.09
N TYR A 156 8.41 17.67 -7.13
CA TYR A 156 8.93 17.60 -8.51
C TYR A 156 9.63 18.89 -8.96
N SER A 157 9.29 20.02 -8.34
CA SER A 157 10.00 21.31 -8.50
C SER A 157 11.39 21.36 -7.85
N GLY A 158 11.77 20.35 -7.06
CA GLY A 158 13.01 20.31 -6.29
C GLY A 158 12.91 20.91 -4.89
N THR A 159 11.81 21.59 -4.54
CA THR A 159 11.61 22.14 -3.20
C THR A 159 11.40 21.04 -2.14
N LYS A 160 11.88 21.27 -0.92
CA LYS A 160 11.67 20.34 0.21
C LYS A 160 10.17 20.19 0.50
N ILE A 161 9.77 18.97 0.87
CA ILE A 161 8.41 18.67 1.35
C ILE A 161 8.34 18.95 2.86
N GLY A 162 9.32 18.45 3.59
CA GLY A 162 9.41 18.53 5.04
C GLY A 162 10.61 17.74 5.54
N PRO A 163 10.74 17.52 6.85
CA PRO A 163 11.80 16.68 7.39
C PRO A 163 11.66 15.22 6.91
N LYS A 164 12.75 14.47 7.00
CA LYS A 164 12.76 13.03 6.74
C LYS A 164 11.77 12.31 7.64
N TRP A 165 11.86 12.56 8.93
CA TRP A 165 10.98 12.06 9.97
C TRP A 165 11.04 12.99 11.18
N LYS A 166 10.03 12.92 12.07
CA LYS A 166 10.04 13.57 13.38
C LYS A 166 9.15 12.81 14.39
N PRO A 167 9.38 12.94 15.71
CA PRO A 167 8.53 12.35 16.75
C PRO A 167 7.05 12.70 16.57
N GLY A 168 6.16 11.79 16.98
CA GLY A 168 4.71 11.91 16.83
C GLY A 168 4.15 11.37 15.52
N TYR A 169 5.00 10.80 14.66
CA TYR A 169 4.60 10.13 13.43
C TYR A 169 5.18 8.72 13.36
N THR A 170 4.48 7.83 12.68
CA THR A 170 4.94 6.46 12.43
C THR A 170 6.24 6.47 11.62
N LYS A 171 7.25 5.72 12.06
CA LYS A 171 8.52 5.59 11.34
C LYS A 171 8.39 4.49 10.28
N ALA A 172 8.84 4.78 9.05
CA ALA A 172 8.97 3.78 8.01
C ALA A 172 10.14 2.82 8.33
N ILE A 173 9.99 1.56 7.92
CA ILE A 173 11.03 0.53 8.08
C ILE A 173 12.15 0.75 7.06
N LYS A 174 11.80 1.12 5.83
CA LYS A 174 12.74 1.45 4.75
C LYS A 174 12.18 2.59 3.90
N TYR A 175 13.04 3.45 3.37
CA TYR A 175 12.65 4.44 2.37
C TYR A 175 13.74 4.58 1.30
N TRP A 176 13.36 5.11 0.15
CA TRP A 176 14.24 5.25 -1.02
C TRP A 176 14.33 6.71 -1.48
N VAL A 177 15.58 7.19 -1.62
CA VAL A 177 15.92 8.46 -2.24
C VAL A 177 17.10 8.21 -3.16
N PRO A 178 16.95 8.38 -4.46
CA PRO A 178 15.76 8.80 -5.20
C PRO A 178 14.63 7.75 -5.17
N SER A 179 13.40 8.18 -5.53
CA SER A 179 12.24 7.30 -5.68
C SER A 179 12.51 6.18 -6.69
N ILE A 180 12.15 4.96 -6.33
CA ILE A 180 12.14 3.79 -7.21
C ILE A 180 10.76 3.56 -7.84
N ALA A 181 9.74 4.28 -7.38
CA ALA A 181 8.33 4.11 -7.66
C ALA A 181 7.86 2.67 -7.31
N THR A 182 7.83 2.38 -6.00
CA THR A 182 7.36 1.09 -5.47
C THR A 182 5.96 0.77 -6.00
N SER A 183 5.71 -0.46 -6.43
CA SER A 183 4.38 -0.88 -6.89
C SER A 183 3.76 -1.88 -5.92
N ALA A 184 3.83 -3.17 -6.20
CA ALA A 184 3.30 -4.18 -5.32
C ALA A 184 4.35 -4.66 -4.31
N ILE A 185 3.86 -5.25 -3.23
CA ILE A 185 4.67 -6.01 -2.28
C ILE A 185 4.01 -7.35 -2.00
N SER A 186 4.82 -8.34 -1.65
CA SER A 186 4.39 -9.60 -1.07
C SER A 186 5.38 -9.99 0.03
N ILE A 187 4.88 -10.37 1.20
CA ILE A 187 5.72 -11.06 2.18
C ILE A 187 5.82 -12.50 1.73
N TYR A 188 7.02 -12.92 1.43
CA TYR A 188 7.24 -14.26 0.88
C TYR A 188 6.90 -15.33 1.92
N SER A 189 6.10 -16.30 1.49
CA SER A 189 5.78 -17.51 2.24
C SER A 189 5.63 -18.65 1.23
N GLY A 190 6.55 -19.59 1.22
CA GLY A 190 6.54 -20.69 0.26
C GLY A 190 7.75 -21.60 0.35
N ASN A 191 7.70 -22.70 -0.41
CA ASN A 191 8.73 -23.73 -0.40
C ASN A 191 9.80 -23.53 -1.50
N GLU A 192 9.48 -22.82 -2.59
CA GLU A 192 10.38 -22.64 -3.73
C GLU A 192 11.66 -21.89 -3.33
N PHE A 193 11.53 -20.82 -2.54
CA PHE A 193 12.63 -20.01 -2.01
C PHE A 193 12.52 -19.95 -0.48
N SER A 194 12.59 -21.10 0.18
CA SER A 194 12.33 -21.22 1.62
C SER A 194 13.18 -20.28 2.49
N GLU A 195 14.39 -19.97 2.02
CA GLU A 195 15.30 -18.99 2.65
C GLU A 195 14.79 -17.54 2.60
N TRP A 196 13.76 -17.26 1.80
CA TRP A 196 13.12 -15.94 1.72
C TRP A 196 11.87 -15.81 2.59
N ASN A 197 11.49 -16.86 3.29
CA ASN A 197 10.31 -16.83 4.16
C ASN A 197 10.40 -15.70 5.19
N GLY A 198 9.36 -14.85 5.20
CA GLY A 198 9.28 -13.65 6.02
C GLY A 198 9.90 -12.38 5.42
N HIS A 199 10.65 -12.48 4.32
CA HIS A 199 11.18 -11.30 3.63
C HIS A 199 10.11 -10.61 2.80
N ALA A 200 10.21 -9.29 2.65
CA ALA A 200 9.36 -8.53 1.76
C ALA A 200 9.94 -8.51 0.33
N LEU A 201 9.15 -8.93 -0.63
CA LEU A 201 9.44 -8.78 -2.05
C LEU A 201 8.75 -7.52 -2.56
N ILE A 202 9.52 -6.57 -3.09
CA ILE A 202 9.02 -5.26 -3.53
C ILE A 202 9.31 -5.09 -5.01
N THR A 203 8.26 -4.79 -5.77
CA THR A 203 8.37 -4.47 -7.19
C THR A 203 8.42 -2.96 -7.40
N SER A 204 9.00 -2.52 -8.51
CA SER A 204 9.11 -1.10 -8.83
C SER A 204 8.82 -0.78 -10.29
N LEU A 205 8.30 0.44 -10.52
CA LEU A 205 7.93 0.94 -11.83
C LEU A 205 9.05 1.73 -12.49
N LYS A 206 9.83 2.49 -11.71
CA LYS A 206 10.82 3.43 -12.25
C LYS A 206 12.14 2.75 -12.55
N ASP A 207 12.68 2.00 -11.61
CA ASP A 207 13.93 1.29 -11.83
C ASP A 207 13.73 -0.17 -12.27
N MET A 208 12.46 -0.57 -12.51
CA MET A 208 12.07 -1.85 -13.10
C MET A 208 12.75 -3.03 -12.39
N SER A 209 12.70 -3.04 -11.06
CA SER A 209 13.38 -4.01 -10.21
C SER A 209 12.42 -4.86 -9.38
N LEU A 210 12.87 -6.08 -9.06
CA LEU A 210 12.42 -6.88 -7.93
C LEU A 210 13.46 -6.78 -6.84
N ARG A 211 13.04 -6.37 -5.65
CA ARG A 211 13.87 -6.22 -4.45
C ARG A 211 13.38 -7.14 -3.35
N LYS A 212 14.31 -7.72 -2.61
CA LYS A 212 14.06 -8.50 -1.41
C LYS A 212 14.58 -7.71 -0.21
N LEU A 213 13.75 -7.56 0.81
CA LEU A 213 14.12 -6.93 2.08
C LEU A 213 14.07 -7.97 3.21
N ASP A 214 15.18 -8.20 3.87
CA ASP A 214 15.20 -8.77 5.22
C ASP A 214 15.06 -7.63 6.22
N PHE A 215 13.99 -7.63 6.99
CA PHE A 215 13.61 -6.52 7.90
C PHE A 215 13.21 -7.02 9.28
N LYS A 216 13.79 -8.12 9.73
CA LYS A 216 13.45 -8.80 11.00
C LYS A 216 13.38 -7.87 12.19
N ASN A 217 14.35 -6.97 12.34
CA ASN A 217 14.41 -6.02 13.46
C ASN A 217 13.57 -4.75 13.24
N LYS A 218 13.05 -4.54 12.02
CA LYS A 218 12.19 -3.40 11.62
C LYS A 218 12.79 -2.00 11.80
N GLU A 219 14.07 -1.91 12.12
CA GLU A 219 14.82 -0.66 12.11
C GLU A 219 15.51 -0.48 10.76
N GLU A 220 15.59 0.76 10.28
CA GLU A 220 16.10 1.06 8.94
C GLU A 220 17.55 0.60 8.73
N GLU A 221 18.37 0.77 9.74
CA GLU A 221 19.77 0.43 9.73
C GLU A 221 20.01 -1.09 9.61
N ASP A 222 19.05 -1.89 10.05
CA ASP A 222 19.12 -3.36 10.07
C ASP A 222 18.47 -4.01 8.84
N VAL A 223 17.88 -3.20 7.93
CA VAL A 223 17.23 -3.73 6.73
C VAL A 223 18.28 -4.09 5.69
N ILE A 224 18.41 -5.37 5.41
CA ILE A 224 19.25 -5.88 4.31
C ILE A 224 18.42 -5.87 3.03
N GLU A 225 18.84 -5.08 2.05
CA GLU A 225 18.19 -4.97 0.75
C GLU A 225 19.04 -5.66 -0.32
N GLU A 226 18.41 -6.57 -1.06
CA GLU A 226 18.99 -7.23 -2.22
C GLU A 226 18.16 -6.92 -3.47
N ILE A 227 18.82 -6.54 -4.55
CA ILE A 227 18.18 -6.38 -5.87
C ILE A 227 18.28 -7.72 -6.60
N ILE A 228 17.17 -8.47 -6.66
CA ILE A 228 17.14 -9.78 -7.33
C ILE A 228 17.38 -9.62 -8.83
N PHE A 229 16.71 -8.62 -9.42
CA PHE A 229 17.01 -8.17 -10.78
C PHE A 229 16.55 -6.73 -11.00
N LYS A 230 17.11 -6.10 -12.05
CA LYS A 230 16.77 -4.74 -12.47
C LYS A 230 16.84 -4.64 -14.00
N ASN A 231 15.89 -3.91 -14.60
CA ASN A 231 15.82 -3.65 -16.04
C ASN A 231 15.76 -4.91 -16.93
N LYS A 232 15.23 -6.04 -16.44
CA LYS A 232 15.16 -7.31 -17.19
C LYS A 232 13.83 -7.50 -17.91
N ILE A 233 12.72 -7.21 -17.23
CA ILE A 233 11.36 -7.55 -17.70
C ILE A 233 10.41 -6.36 -17.73
N GLY A 234 10.96 -5.13 -17.71
CA GLY A 234 10.21 -3.88 -17.77
C GLY A 234 9.61 -3.45 -16.46
N ARG A 235 8.63 -2.54 -16.53
CA ARG A 235 7.97 -1.95 -15.34
C ARG A 235 7.09 -2.99 -14.65
N LEU A 236 7.43 -3.35 -13.44
CA LEU A 236 6.68 -4.31 -12.64
C LEU A 236 5.48 -3.65 -11.99
N ARG A 237 4.30 -4.27 -12.15
CA ARG A 237 3.01 -3.77 -11.67
C ARG A 237 2.51 -4.53 -10.46
N ASP A 238 2.72 -5.85 -10.46
CA ASP A 238 2.21 -6.71 -9.41
C ASP A 238 3.13 -7.90 -9.15
N ILE A 239 2.96 -8.51 -7.98
CA ILE A 239 3.64 -9.73 -7.55
C ILE A 239 2.67 -10.59 -6.77
N GLN A 240 2.64 -11.89 -7.05
CA GLN A 240 1.87 -12.88 -6.33
C GLN A 240 2.73 -14.12 -6.06
N ILE A 241 2.55 -14.71 -4.89
CA ILE A 241 3.17 -15.98 -4.53
C ILE A 241 2.09 -17.05 -4.65
N GLN A 242 2.37 -18.11 -5.37
CA GLN A 242 1.48 -19.26 -5.45
C GLN A 242 1.52 -20.04 -4.13
N PRO A 243 0.42 -20.15 -3.39
CA PRO A 243 0.43 -20.73 -2.05
C PRO A 243 0.95 -22.16 -1.98
N GLU A 244 0.62 -23.00 -2.98
CA GLU A 244 0.93 -24.43 -2.99
C GLU A 244 2.41 -24.72 -3.26
N THR A 245 3.06 -23.88 -4.07
CA THR A 245 4.41 -24.14 -4.55
C THR A 245 5.44 -23.11 -4.05
N GLY A 246 5.01 -21.89 -3.76
CA GLY A 246 5.91 -20.78 -3.47
C GLY A 246 6.50 -20.12 -4.73
N LYS A 247 6.09 -20.53 -5.94
CA LYS A 247 6.52 -19.89 -7.19
C LYS A 247 6.04 -18.44 -7.23
N ILE A 248 6.88 -17.57 -7.79
CA ILE A 248 6.61 -16.14 -7.83
C ILE A 248 6.08 -15.77 -9.22
N PHE A 249 4.92 -15.11 -9.25
CA PHE A 249 4.37 -14.53 -10.47
C PHE A 249 4.51 -13.02 -10.44
N LEU A 250 5.03 -12.46 -11.53
CA LEU A 250 5.26 -11.03 -11.69
C LEU A 250 4.49 -10.51 -12.91
N LEU A 251 3.74 -9.44 -12.71
CA LEU A 251 3.06 -8.75 -13.81
C LEU A 251 3.88 -7.52 -14.22
N SER A 252 4.35 -7.51 -15.45
CA SER A 252 4.91 -6.30 -16.08
C SER A 252 3.84 -5.53 -16.85
N SER A 253 4.23 -4.53 -17.64
CA SER A 253 3.25 -3.72 -18.38
C SER A 253 2.43 -4.53 -19.41
N ASN A 254 2.99 -5.60 -19.93
CA ASN A 254 2.41 -6.38 -21.04
C ASN A 254 2.66 -7.89 -20.96
N SER A 255 3.21 -8.40 -19.85
CA SER A 255 3.56 -9.82 -19.71
C SER A 255 3.41 -10.30 -18.28
N LEU A 256 3.02 -11.58 -18.16
CA LEU A 256 3.07 -12.34 -16.90
C LEU A 256 4.31 -13.21 -16.92
N TRP A 257 5.10 -13.13 -15.88
CA TRP A 257 6.35 -13.85 -15.69
C TRP A 257 6.24 -14.81 -14.52
N LYS A 258 6.86 -15.96 -14.63
CA LYS A 258 7.02 -16.92 -13.54
C LYS A 258 8.49 -17.00 -13.17
N MET A 259 8.79 -16.98 -11.87
CA MET A 259 10.11 -17.21 -11.31
C MET A 259 10.06 -18.45 -10.42
N GLU A 260 10.97 -19.38 -10.70
CA GLU A 260 11.15 -20.64 -9.98
C GLU A 260 12.64 -21.02 -9.94
N LYS A 261 13.05 -21.92 -9.05
CA LYS A 261 14.40 -22.50 -9.05
C LYS A 261 14.57 -23.42 -10.27
N ASN A 262 15.79 -23.45 -10.80
CA ASN A 262 16.19 -24.40 -11.85
C ASN A 262 16.36 -25.81 -11.29
#